data_aa196f7b255c5b1d7a6c5e348b460017
#
_entry.id   aa196f7b255c5b1d7a6c5e348b460017
#
_cell.length_a   1.000
_cell.length_b   1.000
_cell.length_c   1.000
_cell.angle_alpha   90.00
_cell.angle_beta   90.00
_cell.angle_gamma   90.00
#
_symmetry.space_group_name_H-M   'P 1'
#
loop_
_entity.id
_entity.type
_entity.pdbx_description
1 polymer ?
#
loop_
_entity_poly.entity_id
_entity_poly.type
_entity_poly.pdbx_seq_one_letter_code
_entity_poly.pdbx_strand_id
1 'polypeptide(L)'
;EFISYCDVNMNFDDLVKYVSSKLSLKTTNTVRCNDFIKKIAIVTGSGMSLIDEIKADCFLTGDIKYHDAMEAKARGLSLIDIRHYESENHFNILLEELLEEYLKKNKLKAIITASKNPFEFF
;
A
#
# COMPACT_ATOMS: atom_id res chain seq x y z
N GLU A 1 -15.05 1.25 2.26
CA GLU A 1 -13.62 1.00 2.08
C GLU A 1 -12.86 1.05 3.39
N PHE A 2 -11.86 0.23 3.48
CA PHE A 2 -11.14 -0.01 4.72
C PHE A 2 -9.81 0.76 4.73
N ILE A 3 -9.64 1.63 5.71
CA ILE A 3 -8.35 2.27 5.97
C ILE A 3 -7.67 1.50 7.10
N SER A 4 -6.51 0.92 6.84
CA SER A 4 -5.70 0.28 7.85
C SER A 4 -4.64 1.26 8.35
N TYR A 5 -4.42 1.30 9.65
CA TYR A 5 -3.41 2.14 10.29
C TYR A 5 -2.34 1.30 10.97
N CYS A 6 -1.11 1.77 10.91
CA CYS A 6 0.01 1.10 11.56
C CYS A 6 1.01 2.13 12.10
N ASP A 7 1.50 1.89 13.32
CA ASP A 7 2.58 2.67 13.90
C ASP A 7 3.91 2.10 13.41
N VAL A 8 4.76 2.92 12.83
CA VAL A 8 6.02 2.47 12.22
C VAL A 8 7.28 3.07 12.85
N ASN A 9 7.23 4.33 13.28
CA ASN A 9 8.34 5.03 13.95
C ASN A 9 9.69 4.88 13.23
N MET A 10 9.75 5.30 11.98
CA MET A 10 10.97 5.23 11.16
C MET A 10 11.11 6.46 10.27
N ASN A 11 12.31 6.70 9.77
CA ASN A 11 12.48 7.79 8.83
C ASN A 11 11.86 7.43 7.46
N PHE A 12 11.55 8.46 6.69
CA PHE A 12 10.84 8.31 5.42
C PHE A 12 11.59 7.42 4.42
N ASP A 13 12.91 7.60 4.30
CA ASP A 13 13.71 6.80 3.36
C ASP A 13 13.68 5.31 3.70
N ASP A 14 13.79 4.96 4.97
CA ASP A 14 13.72 3.58 5.43
C ASP A 14 12.32 2.99 5.20
N LEU A 15 11.27 3.79 5.41
CA LEU A 15 9.91 3.38 5.13
C LEU A 15 9.72 3.06 3.65
N VAL A 16 10.19 3.92 2.75
CA VAL A 16 10.11 3.70 1.30
C VAL A 16 10.85 2.42 0.91
N LYS A 17 12.05 2.22 1.41
CA LYS A 17 12.84 1.00 1.15
C LYS A 17 12.14 -0.26 1.63
N TYR A 18 11.59 -0.21 2.84
CA TYR A 18 10.86 -1.33 3.44
C TYR A 18 9.63 -1.71 2.59
N VAL A 19 8.79 -0.72 2.26
CA VAL A 19 7.58 -0.92 1.48
C VAL A 19 7.91 -1.43 0.07
N SER A 20 8.87 -0.82 -0.59
CA SER A 20 9.30 -1.23 -1.93
C SER A 20 9.83 -2.66 -1.96
N SER A 21 10.59 -3.05 -0.95
CA SER A 21 11.09 -4.43 -0.81
C SER A 21 9.95 -5.43 -0.57
N LYS A 22 9.04 -5.12 0.35
CA LYS A 22 7.93 -6.02 0.69
C LYS A 22 6.96 -6.24 -0.47
N LEU A 23 6.70 -5.22 -1.26
CA LEU A 23 5.79 -5.29 -2.40
C LEU A 23 6.51 -5.55 -3.74
N SER A 24 7.83 -5.70 -3.72
CA SER A 24 8.64 -5.92 -4.92
C SER A 24 8.41 -4.82 -5.97
N LEU A 25 8.35 -3.57 -5.53
CA LEU A 25 8.14 -2.44 -6.42
C LEU A 25 9.42 -2.14 -7.21
N LYS A 26 9.31 -2.04 -8.53
CA LYS A 26 10.43 -1.70 -9.42
C LYS A 26 10.79 -0.22 -9.34
N THR A 27 9.78 0.61 -9.26
CA THR A 27 9.91 2.06 -9.07
C THR A 27 8.87 2.51 -8.07
N THR A 28 9.21 3.50 -7.25
CA THR A 28 8.31 4.00 -6.22
C THR A 28 8.20 5.51 -6.32
N ASN A 29 7.01 5.99 -6.65
CA ASN A 29 6.69 7.41 -6.62
C ASN A 29 6.31 7.82 -5.20
N THR A 30 6.87 8.92 -4.73
CA THR A 30 6.64 9.39 -3.37
C THR A 30 6.40 10.89 -3.33
N VAL A 31 5.68 11.32 -2.30
CA VAL A 31 5.59 12.73 -1.89
C VAL A 31 6.14 12.81 -0.48
N ARG A 32 7.24 13.54 -0.31
CA ARG A 32 7.86 13.72 1.01
C ARG A 32 7.38 15.03 1.63
N CYS A 33 6.78 14.94 2.80
CA CYS A 33 6.41 16.10 3.62
C CYS A 33 7.11 16.08 4.99
N ASN A 34 7.35 14.88 5.53
CA ASN A 34 7.98 14.68 6.83
C ASN A 34 9.15 13.71 6.70
N ASP A 35 10.26 14.00 7.38
CA ASP A 35 11.43 13.12 7.36
C ASP A 35 11.28 11.91 8.29
N PHE A 36 10.45 12.01 9.30
CA PHE A 36 10.15 10.93 10.24
C PHE A 36 8.65 10.62 10.22
N ILE A 37 8.31 9.35 10.11
CA ILE A 37 6.93 8.86 10.04
C ILE A 37 6.62 8.03 11.28
N LYS A 38 5.61 8.46 12.04
CA LYS A 38 5.13 7.73 13.22
C LYS A 38 4.01 6.77 12.87
N LYS A 39 3.08 7.22 12.04
CA LYS A 39 1.88 6.45 11.67
C LYS A 39 1.68 6.48 10.16
N ILE A 40 1.36 5.31 9.61
CA ILE A 40 0.92 5.18 8.22
C ILE A 40 -0.55 4.79 8.14
N ALA A 41 -1.19 5.20 7.05
CA ALA A 41 -2.48 4.70 6.62
C ALA A 41 -2.29 3.92 5.31
N ILE A 42 -3.02 2.84 5.15
CA ILE A 42 -2.92 1.98 3.97
C ILE A 42 -4.30 1.72 3.40
N VAL A 43 -4.45 1.94 2.09
CA VAL A 43 -5.61 1.51 1.31
C VAL A 43 -5.08 0.84 0.05
N THR A 44 -5.34 -0.44 -0.13
CA THR A 44 -4.94 -1.18 -1.33
C THR A 44 -5.77 -0.72 -2.55
N GLY A 45 -5.18 -0.82 -3.73
CA GLY A 45 -5.81 -0.30 -4.94
C GLY A 45 -5.81 1.22 -4.96
N SER A 46 -6.91 1.83 -5.35
CA SER A 46 -7.06 3.29 -5.51
C SER A 46 -7.76 3.89 -4.29
N GLY A 47 -7.03 4.58 -3.43
CA GLY A 47 -7.56 5.10 -2.17
C GLY A 47 -7.54 6.62 -2.02
N MET A 48 -7.12 7.38 -3.05
CA MET A 48 -6.98 8.84 -2.91
C MET A 48 -8.31 9.57 -2.65
N SER A 49 -9.44 8.98 -3.00
CA SER A 49 -10.76 9.55 -2.66
C SER A 49 -11.00 9.65 -1.15
N LEU A 50 -10.24 8.91 -0.35
CA LEU A 50 -10.34 8.89 1.11
C LEU A 50 -9.39 9.86 1.80
N ILE A 51 -8.69 10.72 1.05
CA ILE A 51 -7.65 11.61 1.60
C ILE A 51 -8.15 12.46 2.78
N ASP A 52 -9.40 12.89 2.74
CA ASP A 52 -10.00 13.71 3.80
C ASP A 52 -10.16 12.96 5.12
N GLU A 53 -10.19 11.64 5.08
CA GLU A 53 -10.37 10.77 6.24
C GLU A 53 -9.04 10.28 6.83
N ILE A 54 -7.92 10.52 6.14
CA ILE A 54 -6.61 10.01 6.54
C ILE A 54 -6.07 10.79 7.73
N LYS A 55 -5.80 10.09 8.82
CA LYS A 55 -5.21 10.64 10.06
C LYS A 55 -3.88 9.94 10.33
N ALA A 56 -2.90 10.23 9.51
CA ALA A 56 -1.57 9.64 9.58
C ALA A 56 -0.54 10.62 9.01
N ASP A 57 0.74 10.31 9.19
CA ASP A 57 1.85 11.11 8.65
C ASP A 57 2.14 10.76 7.19
N CYS A 58 1.84 9.53 6.81
CA CYS A 58 2.08 9.03 5.46
C CYS A 58 0.92 8.12 5.03
N PHE A 59 0.50 8.28 3.78
CA PHE A 59 -0.56 7.49 3.18
C PHE A 59 0.00 6.62 2.06
N LEU A 60 -0.24 5.30 2.16
CA LEU A 60 0.17 4.29 1.19
C LEU A 60 -1.06 3.85 0.41
N THR A 61 -1.09 4.13 -0.88
CA THR A 61 -2.17 3.71 -1.78
C THR A 61 -1.67 3.69 -3.22
N GLY A 62 -2.47 3.14 -4.15
CA GLY A 62 -2.16 3.12 -5.57
C GLY A 62 -2.92 4.17 -6.37
N ASP A 63 -2.64 4.24 -7.66
CA ASP A 63 -3.30 5.13 -8.62
C ASP A 63 -3.25 6.61 -8.21
N ILE A 64 -2.10 7.06 -7.71
CA ILE A 64 -1.90 8.45 -7.31
C ILE A 64 -1.65 9.29 -8.55
N LYS A 65 -2.51 10.27 -8.78
CA LYS A 65 -2.39 11.23 -9.88
C LYS A 65 -1.63 12.47 -9.45
N TYR A 66 -1.20 13.25 -10.42
CA TYR A 66 -0.46 14.49 -10.19
C TYR A 66 -1.21 15.44 -9.23
N HIS A 67 -2.51 15.64 -9.45
CA HIS A 67 -3.31 16.54 -8.60
C HIS A 67 -3.44 15.99 -7.17
N ASP A 68 -3.54 14.68 -7.01
CA ASP A 68 -3.55 14.04 -5.69
C ASP A 68 -2.24 14.30 -4.93
N ALA A 69 -1.13 14.19 -5.64
CA ALA A 69 0.20 14.46 -5.07
C ALA A 69 0.34 15.93 -4.63
N MET A 70 -0.17 16.85 -5.44
CA MET A 70 -0.18 18.28 -5.09
C MET A 70 -1.05 18.54 -3.85
N GLU A 71 -2.22 17.95 -3.78
CA GLU A 71 -3.11 18.11 -2.63
C GLU A 71 -2.48 17.57 -1.34
N ALA A 72 -1.92 16.38 -1.40
CA ALA A 72 -1.22 15.79 -0.26
C ALA A 72 -0.06 16.68 0.22
N LYS A 73 0.72 17.20 -0.72
CA LYS A 73 1.82 18.13 -0.41
C LYS A 73 1.32 19.38 0.29
N ALA A 74 0.22 19.96 -0.17
CA ALA A 74 -0.39 21.14 0.45
C ALA A 74 -0.91 20.84 1.86
N ARG A 75 -1.36 19.62 2.13
CA ARG A 75 -1.83 19.18 3.46
C ARG A 75 -0.69 18.77 4.40
N GLY A 76 0.54 18.64 3.92
CA GLY A 76 1.65 18.11 4.69
C GLY A 76 1.59 16.59 4.89
N LEU A 77 0.84 15.88 4.05
CA LEU A 77 0.70 14.42 4.09
C LEU A 77 1.69 13.78 3.11
N SER A 78 2.59 12.96 3.62
CA SER A 78 3.49 12.18 2.77
C SER A 78 2.72 11.07 2.07
N LEU A 79 3.12 10.74 0.85
CA LEU A 79 2.53 9.65 0.06
C LEU A 79 3.61 8.67 -0.40
N ILE A 80 3.23 7.40 -0.44
CA ILE A 80 4.00 6.35 -1.13
C ILE A 80 3.03 5.62 -2.06
N ASP A 81 3.33 5.64 -3.36
CA ASP A 81 2.53 4.93 -4.36
C ASP A 81 2.90 3.45 -4.34
N ILE A 82 2.02 2.64 -3.76
CA ILE A 82 2.20 1.19 -3.65
C ILE A 82 1.65 0.43 -4.85
N ARG A 83 1.21 1.14 -5.87
CA ARG A 83 0.61 0.60 -7.08
C ARG A 83 -0.72 -0.12 -6.81
N HIS A 84 -1.54 -0.20 -7.85
CA HIS A 84 -2.84 -0.86 -7.74
C HIS A 84 -2.68 -2.38 -7.73
N TYR A 85 -2.07 -2.91 -8.77
CA TYR A 85 -1.89 -4.36 -8.94
C TYR A 85 -1.06 -4.98 -7.81
N GLU A 86 0.09 -4.40 -7.52
CA GLU A 86 1.04 -4.94 -6.53
C GLU A 86 0.43 -4.97 -5.12
N SER A 87 -0.28 -3.93 -4.74
CA SER A 87 -0.91 -3.86 -3.42
C SER A 87 -2.05 -4.87 -3.27
N GLU A 88 -2.89 -5.04 -4.30
CA GLU A 88 -3.98 -6.02 -4.27
C GLU A 88 -3.48 -7.45 -4.40
N ASN A 89 -2.44 -7.69 -5.18
CA ASN A 89 -1.84 -9.02 -5.32
C ASN A 89 -1.24 -9.49 -3.97
N HIS A 90 -0.62 -8.59 -3.23
CA HIS A 90 -0.12 -8.91 -1.89
C HIS A 90 -1.26 -9.29 -0.92
N PHE A 91 -2.41 -8.67 -1.05
CA PHE A 91 -3.60 -9.02 -0.28
C PHE A 91 -4.03 -10.49 -0.52
N ASN A 92 -3.97 -10.97 -1.76
CA ASN A 92 -4.30 -12.36 -2.07
C ASN A 92 -3.37 -13.34 -1.34
N ILE A 93 -2.08 -13.04 -1.27
CA ILE A 93 -1.10 -13.85 -0.55
C ILE A 93 -1.40 -13.86 0.95
N LEU A 94 -1.69 -12.69 1.52
CA LEU A 94 -2.03 -12.55 2.92
C LEU A 94 -3.31 -13.31 3.27
N LEU A 95 -4.32 -13.24 2.42
CA LEU A 95 -5.58 -13.95 2.60
C LEU A 95 -5.37 -15.47 2.56
N GLU A 96 -4.54 -15.96 1.65
CA GLU A 96 -4.17 -17.38 1.59
C GLU A 96 -3.54 -17.84 2.90
N GLU A 97 -2.57 -17.08 3.44
CA GLU A 97 -1.92 -17.39 4.70
C GLU A 97 -2.91 -17.43 5.87
N LEU A 98 -3.84 -16.47 5.95
CA LEU A 98 -4.84 -16.40 6.99
C LEU A 98 -5.85 -17.57 6.92
N LEU A 99 -6.14 -18.06 5.73
CA LEU A 99 -7.08 -19.15 5.52
C LEU A 99 -6.44 -20.54 5.56
N GLU A 100 -5.13 -20.63 5.48
CA GLU A 100 -4.40 -21.90 5.35
C GLU A 100 -4.80 -22.90 6.44
N GLU A 101 -4.78 -22.50 7.69
CA GLU A 101 -5.12 -23.35 8.82
C GLU A 101 -6.57 -23.84 8.76
N TYR A 102 -7.51 -22.95 8.44
CA TYR A 102 -8.92 -23.29 8.28
C TYR A 102 -9.12 -24.28 7.14
N LEU A 103 -8.51 -24.04 5.99
CA LEU A 103 -8.62 -24.90 4.81
C LEU A 103 -8.04 -26.29 5.08
N LYS A 104 -6.91 -26.36 5.74
CA LYS A 104 -6.23 -27.60 6.12
C LYS A 104 -7.10 -28.42 7.09
N LYS A 105 -7.67 -27.79 8.12
CA LYS A 105 -8.54 -28.42 9.11
C LYS A 105 -9.79 -29.02 8.47
N ASN A 106 -10.35 -28.38 7.46
CA ASN A 106 -11.56 -28.83 6.77
C ASN A 106 -11.29 -29.64 5.50
N LYS A 107 -10.04 -30.03 5.25
CA LYS A 107 -9.58 -30.76 4.05
C LYS A 107 -9.95 -30.07 2.75
N LEU A 108 -9.88 -28.75 2.73
CA LEU A 108 -10.17 -27.91 1.57
C LEU A 108 -8.87 -27.36 1.01
N LYS A 109 -8.90 -26.98 -0.27
CA LYS A 109 -7.81 -26.25 -0.92
C LYS A 109 -8.36 -24.96 -1.50
N ALA A 110 -7.63 -23.85 -1.29
CA ALA A 110 -7.87 -22.63 -2.01
C ALA A 110 -7.09 -22.66 -3.33
N ILE A 111 -7.75 -22.27 -4.41
CA ILE A 111 -7.08 -21.99 -5.68
C ILE A 111 -7.09 -20.49 -5.85
N ILE A 112 -5.90 -19.88 -5.78
CA ILE A 112 -5.76 -18.46 -6.00
C ILE A 112 -5.42 -18.23 -7.47
N THR A 113 -6.33 -17.56 -8.17
CA THR A 113 -6.10 -17.13 -9.53
C THR A 113 -5.47 -15.75 -9.49
N ALA A 114 -4.20 -15.68 -9.85
CA ALA A 114 -3.49 -14.41 -9.99
C ALA A 114 -3.64 -13.89 -11.41
N SER A 115 -4.08 -12.65 -11.56
CA SER A 115 -4.03 -11.95 -12.84
C SER A 115 -2.61 -11.43 -13.07
N LYS A 116 -2.24 -11.29 -14.33
CA LYS A 116 -0.96 -10.71 -14.71
C LYS A 116 -1.11 -9.19 -14.78
N ASN A 117 -0.12 -8.46 -14.24
CA ASN A 117 -0.10 -7.01 -14.38
C ASN A 117 -0.04 -6.63 -15.87
N PRO A 118 -1.00 -5.83 -16.38
CA PRO A 118 -0.98 -5.40 -17.78
C PRO A 118 0.11 -4.37 -18.09
N PHE A 119 0.67 -3.71 -17.07
CA PHE A 119 1.74 -2.73 -17.26
C PHE A 119 3.11 -3.40 -17.31
N GLU A 120 3.94 -2.93 -18.25
CA GLU A 120 5.36 -3.24 -18.31
C GLU A 120 6.14 -1.98 -17.93
N PHE A 121 7.27 -2.16 -17.24
CA PHE A 121 8.13 -1.05 -16.79
C PHE A 121 9.43 -1.08 -17.57
N PHE A 122 9.72 0.00 -18.28
CA PHE A 122 10.94 0.18 -19.06
C PHE A 122 11.96 1.04 -18.35
#